data_a3341d19c9c35a89e22396c72d436386
#
_entry.id   a3341d19c9c35a89e22396c72d436386
#
_cell.length_a   1.000
_cell.length_b   1.000
_cell.length_c   1.000
_cell.angle_alpha   90.00
_cell.angle_beta   90.00
_cell.angle_gamma   90.00
#
_symmetry.space_group_name_H-M   'P 1'
#
loop_
_entity.id
_entity.type
_entity.pdbx_description
1 polymer ?
#
loop_
_entity_poly.entity_id
_entity_poly.type
_entity_poly.pdbx_seq_one_letter_code
_entity_poly.pdbx_strand_id
1 'polypeptide(L)'
;MKDQNAKADVGKPDIYLVPPELFEAVAKIRMYGNEKYHDPDNWQTVEIDRYYSAAMRHLLAWRKGEDRDQESGYSHLWHAACNLAFMIALEDREIEETEESVMYADGKEYLNFDNSLQSLTINVTDCHIIDTEGKEIKLI
;
A
#
# COMPACT_ATOMS: atom_id res chain seq x y z
N MET A 1 -26.67 -32.66 -5.73
CA MET A 1 -25.89 -31.69 -4.92
C MET A 1 -24.70 -31.26 -5.76
N LYS A 2 -24.40 -29.94 -5.86
CA LYS A 2 -23.21 -29.48 -6.59
C LYS A 2 -21.96 -29.77 -5.75
N ASP A 3 -20.89 -30.27 -6.40
CA ASP A 3 -19.61 -30.50 -5.74
C ASP A 3 -18.98 -29.15 -5.35
N GLN A 4 -18.89 -28.88 -4.04
CA GLN A 4 -18.30 -27.65 -3.50
C GLN A 4 -16.78 -27.69 -3.51
N ASN A 5 -16.16 -28.82 -3.78
CA ASN A 5 -14.70 -28.99 -3.90
C ASN A 5 -14.18 -28.76 -5.32
N ALA A 6 -15.06 -28.44 -6.26
CA ALA A 6 -14.71 -28.20 -7.67
C ALA A 6 -13.85 -26.92 -7.88
N LYS A 7 -13.67 -26.08 -6.83
CA LYS A 7 -12.88 -24.85 -6.85
C LYS A 7 -11.90 -24.79 -5.69
N ALA A 8 -10.63 -24.59 -6.00
CA ALA A 8 -9.55 -24.48 -5.01
C ALA A 8 -9.48 -23.03 -4.45
N ASP A 9 -10.37 -22.68 -3.53
CA ASP A 9 -10.45 -21.38 -2.88
C ASP A 9 -10.29 -21.42 -1.35
N VAL A 10 -9.96 -22.58 -0.80
CA VAL A 10 -9.69 -22.74 0.63
C VAL A 10 -8.58 -21.79 1.07
N GLY A 11 -8.84 -21.00 2.10
CA GLY A 11 -7.89 -20.03 2.67
C GLY A 11 -7.79 -18.70 1.92
N LYS A 12 -8.52 -18.52 0.80
CA LYS A 12 -8.61 -17.21 0.13
C LYS A 12 -9.64 -16.32 0.82
N PRO A 13 -9.41 -14.99 0.82
CA PRO A 13 -10.39 -14.04 1.34
C PRO A 13 -11.75 -14.20 0.65
N ASP A 14 -12.82 -14.24 1.43
CA ASP A 14 -14.18 -14.30 0.91
C ASP A 14 -14.72 -12.88 0.64
N ILE A 15 -14.49 -12.41 -0.57
CA ILE A 15 -14.89 -11.06 -1.02
C ILE A 15 -16.42 -10.84 -0.94
N TYR A 16 -17.20 -11.92 -0.97
CA TYR A 16 -18.64 -11.86 -0.81
C TYR A 16 -19.08 -11.24 0.54
N LEU A 17 -18.24 -11.34 1.58
CA LEU A 17 -18.51 -10.74 2.90
C LEU A 17 -18.36 -9.21 2.90
N VAL A 18 -17.78 -8.62 1.86
CA VAL A 18 -17.63 -7.17 1.75
C VAL A 18 -18.87 -6.57 1.08
N PRO A 19 -19.54 -5.57 1.71
CA PRO A 19 -20.66 -4.89 1.09
C PRO A 19 -20.29 -4.31 -0.28
N PRO A 20 -21.05 -4.60 -1.36
CA PRO A 20 -20.72 -4.14 -2.71
C PRO A 20 -20.70 -2.61 -2.85
N GLU A 21 -21.46 -1.91 -2.01
CA GLU A 21 -21.50 -0.45 -1.95
C GLU A 21 -20.13 0.17 -1.65
N LEU A 22 -19.27 -0.55 -0.92
CA LEU A 22 -17.88 -0.09 -0.67
C LEU A 22 -17.09 0.00 -1.98
N PHE A 23 -17.18 -1.01 -2.84
CA PHE A 23 -16.49 -1.02 -4.13
C PHE A 23 -17.02 0.08 -5.04
N GLU A 24 -18.33 0.27 -5.10
CA GLU A 24 -18.95 1.33 -5.89
C GLU A 24 -18.56 2.73 -5.41
N ALA A 25 -18.54 2.95 -4.10
CA ALA A 25 -18.14 4.21 -3.50
C ALA A 25 -16.70 4.58 -3.86
N VAL A 26 -15.76 3.65 -3.68
CA VAL A 26 -14.34 3.83 -4.03
C VAL A 26 -14.20 4.07 -5.53
N ALA A 27 -14.88 3.29 -6.38
CA ALA A 27 -14.81 3.44 -7.83
C ALA A 27 -15.28 4.83 -8.29
N LYS A 28 -16.38 5.35 -7.74
CA LYS A 28 -16.89 6.70 -8.08
C LYS A 28 -15.92 7.81 -7.68
N ILE A 29 -15.30 7.72 -6.51
CA ILE A 29 -14.27 8.70 -6.10
C ILE A 29 -13.02 8.58 -6.97
N ARG A 30 -12.63 7.36 -7.37
CA ARG A 30 -11.52 7.15 -8.32
C ARG A 30 -11.81 7.79 -9.68
N MET A 31 -13.02 7.65 -10.20
CA MET A 31 -13.42 8.30 -11.46
C MET A 31 -13.36 9.81 -11.34
N TYR A 32 -13.90 10.39 -10.27
CA TYR A 32 -13.80 11.82 -9.99
C TYR A 32 -12.34 12.30 -9.90
N GLY A 33 -11.49 11.58 -9.18
CA GLY A 33 -10.06 11.92 -9.07
C GLY A 33 -9.35 11.84 -10.42
N ASN A 34 -9.62 10.81 -11.23
CA ASN A 34 -9.05 10.68 -12.56
C ASN A 34 -9.49 11.81 -13.51
N GLU A 35 -10.75 12.22 -13.45
CA GLU A 35 -11.23 13.37 -14.21
C GLU A 35 -10.54 14.67 -13.78
N LYS A 36 -10.29 14.84 -12.47
CA LYS A 36 -9.65 16.04 -11.90
C LYS A 36 -8.15 16.12 -12.22
N TYR A 37 -7.42 15.01 -12.13
CA TYR A 37 -5.95 14.97 -12.21
C TYR A 37 -5.43 14.44 -13.54
N HIS A 38 -6.28 13.85 -14.40
CA HIS A 38 -5.95 13.29 -15.72
C HIS A 38 -4.86 12.21 -15.69
N ASP A 39 -4.65 11.58 -14.53
CA ASP A 39 -3.70 10.50 -14.32
C ASP A 39 -4.27 9.49 -13.33
N PRO A 40 -4.66 8.28 -13.78
CA PRO A 40 -5.24 7.27 -12.91
C PRO A 40 -4.24 6.71 -11.89
N ASP A 41 -2.94 6.90 -12.11
CA ASP A 41 -1.87 6.31 -11.30
C ASP A 41 -1.15 7.31 -10.40
N ASN A 42 -1.50 8.59 -10.44
CA ASN A 42 -0.87 9.63 -9.64
C ASN A 42 -0.90 9.36 -8.13
N TRP A 43 -1.89 8.59 -7.66
CA TRP A 43 -2.04 8.23 -6.25
C TRP A 43 -0.87 7.41 -5.71
N GLN A 44 -0.13 6.73 -6.59
CA GLN A 44 1.00 5.87 -6.23
C GLN A 44 2.24 6.65 -5.81
N THR A 45 2.31 7.93 -6.14
CA THR A 45 3.44 8.82 -5.84
C THR A 45 3.17 9.80 -4.70
N VAL A 46 2.01 9.71 -4.07
CA VAL A 46 1.59 10.60 -2.98
C VAL A 46 1.92 9.94 -1.65
N GLU A 47 2.56 10.68 -0.77
CA GLU A 47 2.91 10.25 0.59
C GLU A 47 1.69 9.74 1.37
N ILE A 48 1.84 8.60 2.06
CA ILE A 48 0.75 7.94 2.79
C ILE A 48 0.10 8.84 3.85
N ASP A 49 0.88 9.70 4.52
CA ASP A 49 0.40 10.65 5.53
C ASP A 49 -0.58 11.68 4.96
N ARG A 50 -0.49 11.99 3.67
CA ARG A 50 -1.44 12.88 3.01
C ARG A 50 -2.81 12.21 2.85
N TYR A 51 -2.85 10.91 2.58
CA TYR A 51 -4.09 10.13 2.55
C TYR A 51 -4.69 9.96 3.93
N TYR A 52 -3.86 9.69 4.95
CA TYR A 52 -4.30 9.66 6.33
C TYR A 52 -4.98 10.98 6.73
N SER A 53 -4.31 12.11 6.48
CA SER A 53 -4.84 13.43 6.79
C SER A 53 -6.14 13.75 6.02
N ALA A 54 -6.25 13.33 4.76
CA ALA A 54 -7.45 13.48 3.96
C ALA A 54 -8.59 12.61 4.49
N ALA A 55 -8.33 11.34 4.80
CA ALA A 55 -9.32 10.43 5.39
C ALA A 55 -9.89 11.01 6.69
N MET A 56 -9.02 11.50 7.58
CA MET A 56 -9.43 12.10 8.84
C MET A 56 -10.27 13.36 8.66
N ARG A 57 -9.93 14.23 7.71
CA ARG A 57 -10.75 15.44 7.42
C ARG A 57 -12.16 15.05 6.97
N HIS A 58 -12.29 14.06 6.08
CA HIS A 58 -13.61 13.60 5.61
C HIS A 58 -14.40 12.90 6.72
N LEU A 59 -13.77 12.08 7.56
CA LEU A 59 -14.44 11.45 8.71
C LEU A 59 -14.92 12.49 9.72
N LEU A 60 -14.12 13.52 9.99
CA LEU A 60 -14.49 14.60 10.91
C LEU A 60 -15.62 15.47 10.34
N ALA A 61 -15.63 15.78 9.05
CA ALA A 61 -16.71 16.50 8.39
C ALA A 61 -18.03 15.72 8.47
N TRP A 62 -18.00 14.44 8.13
CA TRP A 62 -19.15 13.57 8.29
C TRP A 62 -19.62 13.50 9.74
N ARG A 63 -18.72 13.37 10.70
CA ARG A 63 -19.06 13.32 12.14
C ARG A 63 -19.72 14.59 12.65
N LYS A 64 -19.42 15.74 12.02
CA LYS A 64 -20.04 17.04 12.31
C LYS A 64 -21.38 17.25 11.62
N GLY A 65 -21.84 16.30 10.81
CA GLY A 65 -23.13 16.33 10.12
C GLY A 65 -23.05 16.84 8.67
N GLU A 66 -21.85 16.95 8.09
CA GLU A 66 -21.69 17.22 6.67
C GLU A 66 -21.73 15.89 5.90
N ASP A 67 -22.84 15.58 5.23
CA ASP A 67 -22.97 14.31 4.52
C ASP A 67 -22.14 14.26 3.24
N ARG A 68 -22.00 15.41 2.56
CA ARG A 68 -21.38 15.52 1.24
C ARG A 68 -20.30 16.57 1.20
N ASP A 69 -19.21 16.21 0.53
CA ASP A 69 -18.15 17.14 0.19
C ASP A 69 -18.65 18.20 -0.81
N GLN A 70 -18.39 19.47 -0.52
CA GLN A 70 -18.91 20.59 -1.30
C GLN A 70 -18.27 20.70 -2.69
N GLU A 71 -17.03 20.23 -2.84
CA GLU A 71 -16.31 20.26 -4.12
C GLU A 71 -16.81 19.17 -5.07
N SER A 72 -16.89 17.94 -4.61
CA SER A 72 -17.21 16.77 -5.43
C SER A 72 -18.70 16.42 -5.45
N GLY A 73 -19.46 16.84 -4.43
CA GLY A 73 -20.84 16.43 -4.20
C GLY A 73 -21.01 14.98 -3.73
N TYR A 74 -19.93 14.24 -3.57
CA TYR A 74 -19.95 12.87 -3.05
C TYR A 74 -19.91 12.82 -1.53
N SER A 75 -20.35 11.69 -0.97
CA SER A 75 -20.31 11.46 0.47
C SER A 75 -18.88 11.55 1.02
N HIS A 76 -18.72 12.20 2.17
CA HIS A 76 -17.45 12.22 2.89
C HIS A 76 -16.97 10.80 3.27
N LEU A 77 -17.88 9.86 3.55
CA LEU A 77 -17.51 8.47 3.82
C LEU A 77 -16.91 7.79 2.59
N TRP A 78 -17.37 8.13 1.37
CA TRP A 78 -16.80 7.59 0.13
C TRP A 78 -15.37 8.09 -0.09
N HIS A 79 -15.12 9.38 0.17
CA HIS A 79 -13.76 9.93 0.13
C HIS A 79 -12.85 9.28 1.18
N ALA A 80 -13.34 9.10 2.42
CA ALA A 80 -12.58 8.42 3.46
C ALA A 80 -12.23 6.98 3.06
N ALA A 81 -13.20 6.22 2.53
CA ALA A 81 -12.97 4.85 2.06
C ALA A 81 -11.93 4.78 0.93
N CYS A 82 -11.96 5.72 -0.03
CA CYS A 82 -10.99 5.79 -1.10
C CYS A 82 -9.57 6.10 -0.58
N ASN A 83 -9.43 7.04 0.36
CA ASN A 83 -8.14 7.34 0.99
C ASN A 83 -7.59 6.12 1.76
N LEU A 84 -8.43 5.41 2.51
CA LEU A 84 -8.03 4.17 3.19
C LEU A 84 -7.60 3.08 2.20
N ALA A 85 -8.30 2.94 1.06
CA ALA A 85 -7.90 1.99 0.02
C ALA A 85 -6.51 2.29 -0.54
N PHE A 86 -6.15 3.57 -0.71
CA PHE A 86 -4.80 3.95 -1.11
C PHE A 86 -3.76 3.64 -0.04
N MET A 87 -4.06 3.94 1.22
CA MET A 87 -3.17 3.64 2.34
C MET A 87 -2.86 2.14 2.42
N ILE A 88 -3.88 1.28 2.34
CA ILE A 88 -3.72 -0.18 2.34
C ILE A 88 -2.84 -0.63 1.17
N ALA A 89 -3.09 -0.11 -0.05
CA ALA A 89 -2.33 -0.50 -1.22
C ALA A 89 -0.87 -0.01 -1.20
N LEU A 90 -0.57 1.11 -0.54
CA LEU A 90 0.80 1.62 -0.38
C LEU A 90 1.54 0.87 0.74
N GLU A 91 0.86 0.54 1.84
CA GLU A 91 1.43 -0.27 2.93
C GLU A 91 1.90 -1.65 2.43
N ASP A 92 1.08 -2.33 1.62
CA ASP A 92 1.45 -3.61 1.02
C ASP A 92 2.70 -3.51 0.13
N ARG A 93 2.87 -2.41 -0.61
CA ARG A 93 4.05 -2.17 -1.46
C ARG A 93 5.32 -1.91 -0.66
N GLU A 94 5.23 -1.15 0.42
CA GLU A 94 6.38 -0.92 1.31
C GLU A 94 6.89 -2.23 1.90
N ILE A 95 5.99 -3.17 2.20
CA ILE A 95 6.35 -4.52 2.67
C ILE A 95 7.06 -5.30 1.56
N GLU A 96 6.53 -5.30 0.32
CA GLU A 96 7.13 -5.98 -0.83
C GLU A 96 8.53 -5.42 -1.16
N GLU A 97 8.70 -4.09 -1.16
CA GLU A 97 10.00 -3.44 -1.42
C GLU A 97 11.04 -3.79 -0.34
N THR A 98 10.63 -3.93 0.92
CA THR A 98 11.53 -4.35 2.01
C THR A 98 11.89 -5.84 1.92
N GLU A 99 11.00 -6.69 1.43
CA GLU A 99 11.27 -8.12 1.21
C GLU A 99 12.16 -8.35 -0.03
N GLU A 100 11.98 -7.58 -1.11
CA GLU A 100 12.84 -7.64 -2.30
C GLU A 100 14.28 -7.15 -2.04
N SER A 101 14.49 -6.35 -0.99
CA SER A 101 15.83 -5.92 -0.60
C SER A 101 16.66 -7.01 0.06
N VAL A 102 16.05 -8.15 0.39
CA VAL A 102 16.71 -9.33 0.96
C VAL A 102 16.96 -10.35 -0.14
N MET A 103 18.21 -10.51 -0.57
CA MET A 103 18.60 -11.57 -1.50
C MET A 103 19.09 -12.81 -0.74
N TYR A 104 18.61 -13.98 -1.18
CA TYR A 104 19.05 -15.28 -0.67
C TYR A 104 19.97 -15.96 -1.71
N ALA A 105 21.22 -16.16 -1.36
CA ALA A 105 22.15 -16.96 -2.16
C ALA A 105 22.82 -18.00 -1.26
N ASP A 106 22.94 -19.24 -1.74
CA ASP A 106 23.58 -20.35 -1.02
C ASP A 106 23.02 -20.61 0.39
N GLY A 107 21.72 -20.34 0.60
CA GLY A 107 21.08 -20.48 1.91
C GLY A 107 21.47 -19.41 2.95
N LYS A 108 22.12 -18.33 2.52
CA LYS A 108 22.44 -17.18 3.35
C LYS A 108 21.64 -15.97 2.91
N GLU A 109 21.29 -15.14 3.88
CA GLU A 109 20.55 -13.90 3.68
C GLU A 109 21.54 -12.77 3.35
N TYR A 110 21.33 -12.07 2.25
CA TYR A 110 22.12 -10.92 1.81
C TYR A 110 21.23 -9.69 1.74
N LEU A 111 21.61 -8.62 2.43
CA LEU A 111 20.95 -7.32 2.36
C LEU A 111 21.54 -6.53 1.19
N ASN A 112 20.67 -6.08 0.28
CA ASN A 112 21.05 -5.21 -0.83
C ASN A 112 20.92 -3.76 -0.40
N PHE A 113 22.03 -3.01 -0.41
CA PHE A 113 22.06 -1.59 -0.07
C PHE A 113 22.21 -0.75 -1.33
N ASP A 114 21.27 0.16 -1.54
CA ASP A 114 21.54 1.26 -2.44
C ASP A 114 22.44 2.30 -1.74
N ASN A 115 23.24 3.02 -2.49
CA ASN A 115 24.21 4.00 -1.99
C ASN A 115 23.59 5.25 -1.32
N SER A 116 22.29 5.28 -1.06
CA SER A 116 21.57 6.43 -0.51
C SER A 116 21.56 6.49 1.03
N LEU A 117 21.94 5.42 1.72
CA LEU A 117 21.96 5.36 3.19
C LEU A 117 23.32 5.77 3.77
N GLN A 118 23.40 6.99 4.33
CA GLN A 118 24.62 7.54 4.94
C GLN A 118 24.96 6.99 6.34
N SER A 119 24.10 6.20 6.98
CA SER A 119 24.41 5.53 8.24
C SER A 119 23.48 4.34 8.50
N LEU A 120 24.03 3.14 8.54
CA LEU A 120 23.34 1.95 9.00
C LEU A 120 24.20 1.27 10.07
N THR A 121 23.63 1.02 11.24
CA THR A 121 24.26 0.20 12.28
C THR A 121 23.64 -1.19 12.23
N ILE A 122 24.37 -2.18 11.71
CA ILE A 122 23.95 -3.58 11.67
C ILE A 122 24.72 -4.34 12.73
N ASN A 123 24.01 -4.87 13.74
CA ASN A 123 24.57 -5.84 14.67
C ASN A 123 24.22 -7.25 14.19
N VAL A 124 24.99 -7.77 13.23
CA VAL A 124 24.82 -9.15 12.73
C VAL A 124 26.15 -9.87 12.77
N THR A 125 26.17 -11.00 13.44
CA THR A 125 27.38 -11.78 13.73
C THR A 125 27.93 -12.56 12.52
N ASP A 126 27.19 -12.67 11.40
CA ASP A 126 27.59 -13.46 10.21
C ASP A 126 27.05 -12.86 8.89
N CYS A 127 27.15 -11.54 8.67
CA CYS A 127 26.77 -10.90 7.41
C CYS A 127 27.99 -10.69 6.50
N HIS A 128 27.86 -11.10 5.23
CA HIS A 128 28.77 -10.71 4.16
C HIS A 128 28.17 -9.55 3.37
N ILE A 129 28.84 -8.41 3.33
CA ILE A 129 28.43 -7.26 2.52
C ILE A 129 29.20 -7.32 1.21
N ILE A 130 28.49 -7.31 0.10
CA ILE A 130 29.09 -7.24 -1.24
C ILE A 130 28.69 -5.93 -1.92
N ASP A 131 29.58 -5.31 -2.70
CA ASP A 131 29.26 -4.13 -3.50
C ASP A 131 28.48 -4.51 -4.77
N THR A 132 28.06 -3.52 -5.53
CA THR A 132 27.30 -3.69 -6.78
C THR A 132 28.05 -4.45 -7.87
N GLU A 133 29.37 -4.67 -7.71
CA GLU A 133 30.23 -5.45 -8.59
C GLU A 133 30.46 -6.88 -8.07
N GLY A 134 29.82 -7.25 -6.94
CA GLY A 134 29.92 -8.58 -6.34
C GLY A 134 31.17 -8.79 -5.48
N LYS A 135 31.86 -7.72 -5.08
CA LYS A 135 33.08 -7.76 -4.26
C LYS A 135 32.72 -7.63 -2.79
N GLU A 136 33.28 -8.54 -1.96
CA GLU A 136 33.08 -8.53 -0.52
C GLU A 136 33.70 -7.27 0.13
N ILE A 137 32.88 -6.53 0.88
CA ILE A 137 33.29 -5.38 1.67
C ILE A 137 33.53 -5.87 3.10
N LYS A 138 34.79 -5.80 3.55
CA LYS A 138 35.13 -6.06 4.95
C LYS A 138 34.90 -4.80 5.77
N LEU A 139 34.01 -4.88 6.75
CA LEU A 139 33.89 -3.83 7.76
C LEU A 139 35.11 -3.89 8.69
N ILE A 140 35.80 -2.76 8.83
CA ILE A 140 36.97 -2.58 9.70
C ILE A 140 36.45 -2.17 11.10
#